data_0aef58b085f058fd7dd2735615f159ae
#
_entry.id   0aef58b085f058fd7dd2735615f159ae
#
_cell.length_a   1.000
_cell.length_b   1.000
_cell.length_c   1.000
_cell.angle_alpha   90.00
_cell.angle_beta   90.00
_cell.angle_gamma   90.00
#
_symmetry.space_group_name_H-M   'P 1'
#
loop_
_entity.id
_entity.type
_entity.pdbx_description
1 polymer ?
#
loop_
_entity_poly.entity_id
_entity_poly.type
_entity_poly.pdbx_seq_one_letter_code
_entity_poly.pdbx_strand_id
1 'polypeptide(L)'
;MVFHCLSIPYSPTRKDISLCAFVQKVYKFCDEMTKRGHTVYHYGHDDSIVNCTEHINVTNNNILKKSYGNLNDWKNNGFDQNTETEAIKIFNDNCIIELNKRIKSNKEFILCWFGFAHEPCVKYFYDKAIVVEPNIGYDSMFAPVKIFETHSQMHKMHGSSGTNIDLGSEFVINPGFDPNDFLYKKDKSKIALFLGRITEAKGAKLVYDICNHLKQNIIFAGPNILNLKDTKYCQFIGFIDPIKRMYLLSEAKFLFAPSLFIEPCNWSVIEAQFSGTPTITTNYGGFSETVLQSETGLRCDGINDMIYAIQNIDKLINPENCYKNAISKFTLEKQCDKYEYIFKSLIL
;
A
#
# COMPACT_ATOMS: atom_id res chain seq x y z
N MET A 1 -13.23 19.85 -6.70
CA MET A 1 -12.21 19.58 -7.73
C MET A 1 -12.69 18.44 -8.60
N VAL A 2 -12.05 18.24 -9.76
CA VAL A 2 -12.36 17.15 -10.69
C VAL A 2 -11.16 16.22 -10.79
N PHE A 3 -11.38 14.92 -10.58
CA PHE A 3 -10.37 13.87 -10.58
C PHE A 3 -10.68 12.80 -11.63
N HIS A 4 -9.74 12.52 -12.50
CA HIS A 4 -9.74 11.41 -13.45
C HIS A 4 -8.83 10.31 -12.92
N CYS A 5 -9.39 9.30 -12.28
CA CYS A 5 -8.64 8.21 -11.63
C CYS A 5 -8.41 7.06 -12.60
N LEU A 6 -7.21 6.95 -13.17
CA LEU A 6 -6.80 5.79 -13.95
C LEU A 6 -6.47 4.65 -13.01
N SER A 7 -7.29 3.60 -13.01
CA SER A 7 -7.16 2.48 -12.08
C SER A 7 -6.14 1.44 -12.53
N ILE A 8 -6.13 0.30 -11.88
CA ILE A 8 -5.21 -0.78 -12.18
C ILE A 8 -5.66 -1.53 -13.43
N PRO A 9 -4.85 -1.61 -14.50
CA PRO A 9 -5.27 -2.14 -15.79
C PRO A 9 -5.68 -3.61 -15.79
N TYR A 10 -5.15 -4.42 -14.86
CA TYR A 10 -5.37 -5.88 -14.80
C TYR A 10 -6.32 -6.34 -13.69
N SER A 11 -6.99 -5.41 -13.01
CA SER A 11 -7.85 -5.78 -11.89
C SER A 11 -9.04 -4.83 -11.75
N PRO A 12 -10.24 -5.31 -11.43
CA PRO A 12 -11.34 -4.45 -11.03
C PRO A 12 -11.03 -3.73 -9.71
N THR A 13 -11.55 -2.51 -9.57
CA THR A 13 -11.46 -1.74 -8.32
C THR A 13 -12.64 -2.11 -7.43
N ARG A 14 -12.36 -2.86 -6.35
CA ARG A 14 -13.38 -3.36 -5.41
C ARG A 14 -12.83 -3.46 -4.00
N LYS A 15 -13.69 -3.28 -2.99
CA LYS A 15 -13.29 -3.39 -1.57
C LYS A 15 -12.79 -4.78 -1.20
N ASP A 16 -13.38 -5.83 -1.75
CA ASP A 16 -13.03 -7.23 -1.46
C ASP A 16 -11.69 -7.69 -2.06
N ILE A 17 -11.12 -6.93 -3.02
CA ILE A 17 -9.76 -7.16 -3.51
C ILE A 17 -8.73 -6.52 -2.55
N SER A 18 -8.75 -6.97 -1.31
CA SER A 18 -7.94 -6.41 -0.22
C SER A 18 -6.45 -6.78 -0.26
N LEU A 19 -6.08 -7.79 -1.07
CA LEU A 19 -4.70 -8.27 -1.19
C LEU A 19 -3.82 -7.38 -2.07
N CYS A 20 -4.43 -6.55 -2.91
CA CYS A 20 -3.71 -5.63 -3.78
C CYS A 20 -3.75 -4.20 -3.21
N ALA A 21 -2.63 -3.74 -2.67
CA ALA A 21 -2.51 -2.38 -2.16
C ALA A 21 -2.86 -1.31 -3.21
N PHE A 22 -2.47 -1.51 -4.47
CA PHE A 22 -2.80 -0.56 -5.55
C PHE A 22 -4.31 -0.43 -5.77
N VAL A 23 -5.04 -1.55 -5.81
CA VAL A 23 -6.51 -1.54 -5.94
C VAL A 23 -7.15 -0.80 -4.76
N GLN A 24 -6.66 -1.07 -3.53
CA GLN A 24 -7.17 -0.42 -2.32
C GLN A 24 -6.88 1.10 -2.29
N LYS A 25 -5.76 1.56 -2.83
CA LYS A 25 -5.45 3.00 -2.97
C LYS A 25 -6.52 3.70 -3.81
N VAL A 26 -6.81 3.17 -4.99
CA VAL A 26 -7.83 3.72 -5.90
C VAL A 26 -9.21 3.70 -5.25
N TYR A 27 -9.61 2.54 -4.70
CA TYR A 27 -10.91 2.36 -4.07
C TYR A 27 -11.15 3.40 -2.96
N LYS A 28 -10.21 3.50 -2.01
CA LYS A 28 -10.30 4.42 -0.87
C LYS A 28 -10.33 5.89 -1.30
N PHE A 29 -9.48 6.27 -2.25
CA PHE A 29 -9.45 7.63 -2.77
C PHE A 29 -10.76 8.01 -3.45
N CYS A 30 -11.25 7.20 -4.37
CA CYS A 30 -12.50 7.47 -5.09
C CYS A 30 -13.69 7.58 -4.13
N ASP A 31 -13.81 6.63 -3.19
CA ASP A 31 -14.89 6.60 -2.22
C ASP A 31 -14.89 7.86 -1.33
N GLU A 32 -13.74 8.19 -0.77
CA GLU A 32 -13.64 9.33 0.16
C GLU A 32 -13.78 10.67 -0.56
N MET A 33 -13.16 10.86 -1.72
CA MET A 33 -13.27 12.12 -2.45
C MET A 33 -14.67 12.37 -3.00
N THR A 34 -15.39 11.31 -3.36
CA THR A 34 -16.81 11.41 -3.76
C THR A 34 -17.70 11.81 -2.58
N LYS A 35 -17.48 11.22 -1.39
CA LYS A 35 -18.19 11.61 -0.14
C LYS A 35 -17.94 13.07 0.23
N ARG A 36 -16.76 13.60 -0.08
CA ARG A 36 -16.39 15.02 0.14
C ARG A 36 -16.96 15.97 -0.91
N GLY A 37 -17.76 15.47 -1.86
CA GLY A 37 -18.43 16.29 -2.87
C GLY A 37 -17.56 16.69 -4.06
N HIS A 38 -16.45 15.98 -4.29
CA HIS A 38 -15.65 16.17 -5.50
C HIS A 38 -16.23 15.37 -6.66
N THR A 39 -15.96 15.81 -7.89
CA THR A 39 -16.28 15.04 -9.10
C THR A 39 -15.16 14.02 -9.34
N VAL A 40 -15.51 12.74 -9.32
CA VAL A 40 -14.56 11.64 -9.48
C VAL A 40 -14.98 10.77 -10.66
N TYR A 41 -14.16 10.77 -11.71
CA TYR A 41 -14.26 9.87 -12.85
C TYR A 41 -13.31 8.69 -12.63
N HIS A 42 -13.85 7.48 -12.58
CA HIS A 42 -13.07 6.25 -12.41
C HIS A 42 -12.95 5.50 -13.74
N TYR A 43 -11.74 5.35 -14.27
CA TYR A 43 -11.43 4.60 -15.50
C TYR A 43 -10.89 3.23 -15.11
N GLY A 44 -11.63 2.17 -15.45
CA GLY A 44 -11.25 0.86 -14.96
C GLY A 44 -11.96 -0.31 -15.62
N HIS A 45 -11.83 -1.46 -14.98
CA HIS A 45 -12.45 -2.71 -15.38
C HIS A 45 -13.97 -2.66 -15.18
N ASP A 46 -14.75 -3.27 -16.10
CA ASP A 46 -16.23 -3.29 -16.09
C ASP A 46 -16.84 -3.93 -14.82
N ASP A 47 -16.13 -4.87 -14.16
CA ASP A 47 -16.56 -5.46 -12.89
C ASP A 47 -16.20 -4.60 -11.66
N SER A 48 -15.74 -3.35 -11.82
CA SER A 48 -15.42 -2.49 -10.69
C SER A 48 -16.67 -2.05 -9.93
N ILE A 49 -16.57 -2.04 -8.60
CA ILE A 49 -17.61 -1.55 -7.69
C ILE A 49 -16.96 -0.50 -6.80
N VAL A 50 -17.10 0.76 -7.18
CA VAL A 50 -16.46 1.90 -6.54
C VAL A 50 -17.41 3.09 -6.49
N ASN A 51 -17.45 3.79 -5.38
CA ASN A 51 -18.21 5.03 -5.26
C ASN A 51 -17.46 6.14 -6.02
N CYS A 52 -18.08 6.67 -7.05
CA CYS A 52 -17.56 7.72 -7.91
C CYS A 52 -18.70 8.46 -8.63
N THR A 53 -18.42 9.60 -9.23
CA THR A 53 -19.43 10.35 -10.02
C THR A 53 -19.82 9.57 -11.28
N GLU A 54 -18.84 8.99 -11.98
CA GLU A 54 -19.05 8.17 -13.17
C GLU A 54 -17.95 7.10 -13.24
N HIS A 55 -18.35 5.84 -13.45
CA HIS A 55 -17.45 4.76 -13.80
C HIS A 55 -17.37 4.56 -15.31
N ILE A 56 -16.17 4.57 -15.88
CA ILE A 56 -15.89 4.46 -17.30
C ILE A 56 -15.19 3.12 -17.56
N ASN A 57 -15.86 2.24 -18.30
CA ASN A 57 -15.30 0.93 -18.67
C ASN A 57 -14.24 1.11 -19.76
N VAL A 58 -12.99 0.81 -19.43
CA VAL A 58 -11.84 0.89 -20.35
C VAL A 58 -11.16 -0.47 -20.56
N THR A 59 -11.50 -1.47 -19.75
CA THR A 59 -11.03 -2.86 -19.88
C THR A 59 -12.08 -3.85 -19.36
N ASN A 60 -11.93 -5.14 -19.70
CA ASN A 60 -12.83 -6.21 -19.26
C ASN A 60 -12.11 -7.56 -19.22
N ASN A 61 -12.80 -8.59 -18.69
CA ASN A 61 -12.27 -9.94 -18.56
C ASN A 61 -11.81 -10.57 -19.88
N ASN A 62 -12.43 -10.25 -21.02
CA ASN A 62 -12.03 -10.81 -22.33
C ASN A 62 -10.67 -10.27 -22.77
N ILE A 63 -10.41 -8.97 -22.53
CA ILE A 63 -9.12 -8.33 -22.78
C ILE A 63 -8.06 -8.94 -21.87
N LEU A 64 -8.36 -9.05 -20.56
CA LEU A 64 -7.40 -9.57 -19.57
C LEU A 64 -7.03 -11.03 -19.83
N LYS A 65 -8.00 -11.89 -20.20
CA LYS A 65 -7.74 -13.31 -20.50
C LYS A 65 -6.76 -13.51 -21.65
N LYS A 66 -6.78 -12.65 -22.65
CA LYS A 66 -5.85 -12.74 -23.79
C LYS A 66 -4.41 -12.50 -23.37
N SER A 67 -4.16 -11.57 -22.41
CA SER A 67 -2.82 -11.20 -21.98
C SER A 67 -2.32 -12.01 -20.79
N TYR A 68 -3.21 -12.41 -19.85
CA TYR A 68 -2.83 -12.99 -18.56
C TYR A 68 -3.38 -14.42 -18.33
N GLY A 69 -4.14 -14.97 -19.26
CA GLY A 69 -4.74 -16.30 -19.09
C GLY A 69 -5.85 -16.32 -18.03
N ASN A 70 -5.82 -17.31 -17.15
CA ASN A 70 -6.84 -17.44 -16.11
C ASN A 70 -6.58 -16.47 -14.95
N LEU A 71 -7.45 -15.48 -14.79
CA LEU A 71 -7.31 -14.40 -13.80
C LEU A 71 -7.39 -14.87 -12.33
N ASN A 72 -7.81 -16.11 -12.07
CA ASN A 72 -7.82 -16.65 -10.71
C ASN A 72 -6.43 -17.13 -10.23
N ASP A 73 -5.47 -17.24 -11.12
CA ASP A 73 -4.14 -17.78 -10.79
C ASP A 73 -3.22 -16.75 -10.10
N TRP A 74 -3.55 -15.46 -10.13
CA TRP A 74 -2.74 -14.43 -9.47
C TRP A 74 -2.63 -14.61 -7.96
N LYS A 75 -3.60 -15.25 -7.31
CA LYS A 75 -3.56 -15.59 -5.88
C LYS A 75 -2.38 -16.51 -5.55
N ASN A 76 -2.00 -17.35 -6.49
CA ASN A 76 -0.92 -18.32 -6.34
C ASN A 76 0.41 -17.81 -6.93
N ASN A 77 0.35 -17.11 -8.07
CA ASN A 77 1.52 -16.77 -8.88
C ASN A 77 1.95 -15.28 -8.73
N GLY A 78 1.14 -14.45 -8.05
CA GLY A 78 1.34 -13.01 -8.00
C GLY A 78 0.86 -12.30 -9.27
N PHE A 79 0.95 -10.96 -9.27
CA PHE A 79 0.60 -10.16 -10.44
C PHE A 79 1.76 -10.12 -11.42
N ASP A 80 1.44 -10.24 -12.71
CA ASP A 80 2.39 -9.93 -13.77
C ASP A 80 2.62 -8.41 -13.79
N GLN A 81 3.86 -7.99 -13.58
CA GLN A 81 4.26 -6.58 -13.57
C GLN A 81 4.73 -6.08 -14.94
N ASN A 82 4.61 -6.91 -15.98
CA ASN A 82 4.95 -6.51 -17.33
C ASN A 82 3.98 -5.42 -17.83
N THR A 83 4.49 -4.21 -18.03
CA THR A 83 3.73 -3.05 -18.50
C THR A 83 3.57 -2.98 -20.02
N GLU A 84 4.20 -3.90 -20.76
CA GLU A 84 4.18 -3.96 -22.22
C GLU A 84 3.08 -4.89 -22.78
N THR A 85 2.16 -5.38 -21.94
CA THR A 85 1.12 -6.30 -22.37
C THR A 85 0.06 -5.61 -23.22
N GLU A 86 -0.58 -6.37 -24.13
CA GLU A 86 -1.68 -5.86 -24.97
C GLU A 86 -2.83 -5.31 -24.13
N ALA A 87 -3.12 -5.92 -22.98
CA ALA A 87 -4.17 -5.44 -22.07
C ALA A 87 -3.89 -4.02 -21.56
N ILE A 88 -2.65 -3.70 -21.17
CA ILE A 88 -2.27 -2.36 -20.70
C ILE A 88 -2.32 -1.36 -21.85
N LYS A 89 -1.89 -1.75 -23.06
CA LYS A 89 -1.98 -0.90 -24.23
C LYS A 89 -3.44 -0.54 -24.54
N ILE A 90 -4.33 -1.53 -24.61
CA ILE A 90 -5.77 -1.32 -24.84
C ILE A 90 -6.38 -0.43 -23.76
N PHE A 91 -6.01 -0.65 -22.48
CA PHE A 91 -6.45 0.20 -21.38
C PHE A 91 -6.07 1.67 -21.63
N ASN A 92 -4.81 1.94 -21.96
CA ASN A 92 -4.33 3.29 -22.23
C ASN A 92 -5.00 3.93 -23.44
N ASP A 93 -5.16 3.20 -24.53
CA ASP A 93 -5.82 3.70 -25.76
C ASP A 93 -7.28 4.09 -25.48
N ASN A 94 -8.01 3.25 -24.73
CA ASN A 94 -9.39 3.56 -24.32
C ASN A 94 -9.44 4.76 -23.35
N CYS A 95 -8.47 4.86 -22.42
CA CYS A 95 -8.36 6.03 -21.54
C CYS A 95 -8.14 7.32 -22.33
N ILE A 96 -7.31 7.34 -23.36
CA ILE A 96 -7.10 8.52 -24.22
C ILE A 96 -8.43 8.99 -24.84
N ILE A 97 -9.21 8.04 -25.40
CA ILE A 97 -10.51 8.34 -26.01
C ILE A 97 -11.47 8.97 -24.98
N GLU A 98 -11.58 8.36 -23.81
CA GLU A 98 -12.55 8.75 -22.79
C GLU A 98 -12.15 10.02 -22.04
N LEU A 99 -10.85 10.26 -21.80
CA LEU A 99 -10.32 11.50 -21.22
C LEU A 99 -10.57 12.70 -22.14
N ASN A 100 -10.36 12.57 -23.47
CA ASN A 100 -10.61 13.65 -24.43
C ASN A 100 -12.08 14.10 -24.44
N LYS A 101 -13.03 13.22 -24.09
CA LYS A 101 -14.47 13.58 -23.99
C LYS A 101 -14.79 14.39 -22.73
N ARG A 102 -14.03 14.15 -21.63
CA ARG A 102 -14.39 14.59 -20.26
C ARG A 102 -13.56 15.73 -19.71
N ILE A 103 -12.27 15.85 -20.07
CA ILE A 103 -11.42 16.95 -19.63
C ILE A 103 -11.94 18.26 -20.23
N LYS A 104 -12.24 19.24 -19.37
CA LYS A 104 -12.80 20.56 -19.74
C LYS A 104 -11.89 21.72 -19.31
N SER A 105 -10.93 21.47 -18.41
CA SER A 105 -10.08 22.51 -17.84
C SER A 105 -8.69 21.97 -17.52
N ASN A 106 -7.67 22.80 -17.69
CA ASN A 106 -6.31 22.47 -17.28
C ASN A 106 -6.12 22.47 -15.74
N LYS A 107 -7.15 22.78 -14.96
CA LYS A 107 -7.18 22.66 -13.50
C LYS A 107 -7.81 21.35 -13.01
N GLU A 108 -8.10 20.41 -13.89
CA GLU A 108 -8.53 19.05 -13.56
C GLU A 108 -7.32 18.14 -13.38
N PHE A 109 -7.46 17.08 -12.58
CA PHE A 109 -6.38 16.17 -12.23
C PHE A 109 -6.53 14.82 -12.92
N ILE A 110 -5.46 14.31 -13.52
CA ILE A 110 -5.36 12.91 -13.97
C ILE A 110 -4.45 12.18 -12.96
N LEU A 111 -5.00 11.17 -12.28
CA LEU A 111 -4.30 10.41 -11.25
C LEU A 111 -3.88 9.04 -11.76
N CYS A 112 -2.57 8.80 -11.85
CA CYS A 112 -1.95 7.59 -12.41
C CYS A 112 -1.67 6.57 -11.30
N TRP A 113 -2.68 5.79 -10.88
CA TRP A 113 -2.57 4.90 -9.73
C TRP A 113 -1.70 3.66 -9.96
N PHE A 114 -1.41 3.31 -11.20
CA PHE A 114 -0.48 2.24 -11.54
C PHE A 114 0.82 2.78 -12.16
N GLY A 115 1.17 4.01 -11.81
CA GLY A 115 2.45 4.63 -12.13
C GLY A 115 2.71 4.71 -13.61
N PHE A 116 3.95 4.48 -13.95
CA PHE A 116 4.52 4.59 -15.28
C PHE A 116 3.79 3.76 -16.38
N ALA A 117 3.03 2.71 -16.01
CA ALA A 117 2.18 2.00 -16.98
C ALA A 117 1.14 2.91 -17.66
N HIS A 118 0.81 4.06 -17.04
CA HIS A 118 -0.11 5.04 -17.60
C HIS A 118 0.58 6.15 -18.41
N GLU A 119 1.91 6.24 -18.39
CA GLU A 119 2.64 7.27 -19.14
C GLU A 119 2.27 7.33 -20.62
N PRO A 120 2.11 6.19 -21.37
CA PRO A 120 1.73 6.23 -22.78
C PRO A 120 0.40 6.93 -23.04
N CYS A 121 -0.53 6.90 -22.07
CA CYS A 121 -1.80 7.60 -22.14
C CYS A 121 -1.65 9.09 -21.79
N VAL A 122 -1.08 9.38 -20.63
CA VAL A 122 -1.20 10.72 -20.03
C VAL A 122 -0.28 11.77 -20.63
N LYS A 123 0.77 11.37 -21.36
CA LYS A 123 1.64 12.31 -22.09
C LYS A 123 0.90 13.21 -23.09
N TYR A 124 -0.28 12.80 -23.55
CA TYR A 124 -1.14 13.60 -24.43
C TYR A 124 -1.94 14.68 -23.71
N PHE A 125 -1.83 14.76 -22.37
CA PHE A 125 -2.64 15.64 -21.53
C PHE A 125 -1.82 16.59 -20.64
N TYR A 126 -0.50 16.63 -20.77
CA TYR A 126 0.37 17.51 -19.95
C TYR A 126 0.05 19.00 -20.10
N ASP A 127 -0.50 19.41 -21.23
CA ASP A 127 -0.97 20.77 -21.51
C ASP A 127 -2.45 20.99 -21.19
N LYS A 128 -3.21 19.93 -20.89
CA LYS A 128 -4.67 19.94 -20.75
C LYS A 128 -5.17 19.67 -19.33
N ALA A 129 -4.35 19.07 -18.50
CA ALA A 129 -4.69 18.68 -17.11
C ALA A 129 -3.43 18.56 -16.27
N ILE A 130 -3.60 18.57 -14.95
CA ILE A 130 -2.51 18.31 -13.99
C ILE A 130 -2.36 16.80 -13.84
N VAL A 131 -1.25 16.26 -14.36
CA VAL A 131 -0.95 14.83 -14.25
C VAL A 131 -0.18 14.55 -12.97
N VAL A 132 -0.73 13.64 -12.16
CA VAL A 132 -0.23 13.28 -10.85
C VAL A 132 0.02 11.77 -10.76
N GLU A 133 1.15 11.40 -10.19
CA GLU A 133 1.47 10.04 -9.78
C GLU A 133 1.31 9.92 -8.26
N PRO A 134 0.15 9.45 -7.77
CA PRO A 134 -0.14 9.44 -6.35
C PRO A 134 0.38 8.17 -5.66
N ASN A 135 0.72 8.28 -4.38
CA ASN A 135 1.11 7.16 -3.52
C ASN A 135 2.22 6.27 -4.10
N ILE A 136 3.32 6.90 -4.55
CA ILE A 136 4.49 6.19 -5.09
C ILE A 136 5.12 5.34 -3.98
N GLY A 137 5.01 4.02 -4.14
CA GLY A 137 5.59 2.99 -3.27
C GLY A 137 6.26 1.89 -4.10
N TYR A 138 6.77 2.22 -5.30
CA TYR A 138 7.43 1.36 -6.27
C TYR A 138 8.66 2.07 -6.86
N ASP A 139 9.46 1.36 -7.66
CA ASP A 139 10.77 1.83 -8.11
C ASP A 139 10.73 2.51 -9.51
N SER A 140 9.76 3.40 -9.71
CA SER A 140 9.69 4.28 -10.88
C SER A 140 8.98 5.59 -10.53
N MET A 141 9.21 6.64 -11.33
CA MET A 141 8.50 7.91 -11.26
C MET A 141 8.58 8.60 -12.62
N PHE A 142 7.46 9.20 -13.09
CA PHE A 142 7.40 9.82 -14.40
C PHE A 142 6.60 11.13 -14.43
N ALA A 143 5.51 11.22 -13.65
CA ALA A 143 4.58 12.35 -13.74
C ALA A 143 5.21 13.67 -13.29
N PRO A 144 4.75 14.83 -13.82
CA PRO A 144 5.18 16.14 -13.34
C PRO A 144 4.93 16.34 -11.85
N VAL A 145 3.76 15.93 -11.34
CA VAL A 145 3.46 15.97 -9.90
C VAL A 145 3.56 14.57 -9.30
N LYS A 146 4.32 14.44 -8.22
CA LYS A 146 4.60 13.17 -7.55
C LYS A 146 4.23 13.21 -6.08
N ILE A 147 3.53 12.17 -5.61
CA ILE A 147 3.18 12.03 -4.20
C ILE A 147 3.69 10.67 -3.70
N PHE A 148 4.72 10.69 -2.88
CA PHE A 148 5.36 9.50 -2.31
C PHE A 148 4.66 9.05 -1.02
N GLU A 149 4.74 7.76 -0.70
CA GLU A 149 4.20 7.23 0.57
C GLU A 149 5.02 7.68 1.79
N THR A 150 6.35 7.87 1.61
CA THR A 150 7.26 8.29 2.68
C THR A 150 8.40 9.14 2.10
N HIS A 151 9.07 9.93 2.96
CA HIS A 151 10.30 10.62 2.58
C HIS A 151 11.41 9.62 2.24
N SER A 152 11.48 8.49 2.93
CA SER A 152 12.44 7.43 2.63
C SER A 152 12.29 6.93 1.18
N GLN A 153 11.07 6.75 0.69
CA GLN A 153 10.83 6.37 -0.69
C GLN A 153 11.23 7.50 -1.67
N MET A 154 10.87 8.73 -1.35
CA MET A 154 11.27 9.89 -2.15
C MET A 154 12.80 9.99 -2.27
N HIS A 155 13.52 9.90 -1.15
CA HIS A 155 14.99 9.93 -1.12
C HIS A 155 15.61 8.75 -1.88
N LYS A 156 15.04 7.54 -1.75
CA LYS A 156 15.47 6.37 -2.52
C LYS A 156 15.37 6.63 -4.03
N MET A 157 14.22 7.14 -4.46
CA MET A 157 13.96 7.38 -5.89
C MET A 157 14.92 8.42 -6.47
N HIS A 158 15.09 9.55 -5.80
CA HIS A 158 16.05 10.58 -6.25
C HIS A 158 17.50 10.12 -6.15
N GLY A 159 17.85 9.40 -5.09
CA GLY A 159 19.18 8.83 -4.94
C GLY A 159 19.54 7.82 -6.04
N SER A 160 18.59 6.98 -6.45
CA SER A 160 18.80 5.99 -7.51
C SER A 160 18.83 6.59 -8.93
N SER A 161 18.06 7.66 -9.16
CA SER A 161 17.98 8.34 -10.47
C SER A 161 19.01 9.48 -10.63
N GLY A 162 19.68 9.90 -9.54
CA GLY A 162 20.60 11.04 -9.54
C GLY A 162 19.91 12.39 -9.79
N THR A 163 18.60 12.50 -9.46
CA THR A 163 17.80 13.71 -9.67
C THR A 163 17.64 14.52 -8.40
N ASN A 164 17.28 15.80 -8.54
CA ASN A 164 16.97 16.68 -7.41
C ASN A 164 15.49 16.62 -7.06
N ILE A 165 15.16 16.87 -5.79
CA ILE A 165 13.78 17.01 -5.31
C ILE A 165 13.21 18.36 -5.77
N ASP A 166 12.01 18.36 -6.33
CA ASP A 166 11.25 19.56 -6.68
C ASP A 166 10.23 19.88 -5.60
N LEU A 167 10.48 20.90 -4.80
CA LEU A 167 9.60 21.32 -3.70
C LEU A 167 8.23 21.86 -4.16
N GLY A 168 8.08 22.19 -5.44
CA GLY A 168 6.82 22.69 -6.00
C GLY A 168 5.87 21.59 -6.48
N SER A 169 6.38 20.41 -6.78
CA SER A 169 5.63 19.35 -7.44
C SER A 169 5.78 17.96 -6.80
N GLU A 170 6.57 17.83 -5.73
CA GLU A 170 6.83 16.57 -5.05
C GLU A 170 6.45 16.63 -3.58
N PHE A 171 5.61 15.69 -3.16
CA PHE A 171 4.98 15.69 -1.86
C PHE A 171 5.06 14.30 -1.21
N VAL A 172 4.82 14.24 0.10
CA VAL A 172 4.73 12.99 0.85
C VAL A 172 3.39 12.90 1.59
N ILE A 173 2.63 11.85 1.28
CA ILE A 173 1.37 11.52 1.97
C ILE A 173 1.40 10.04 2.35
N ASN A 174 1.44 9.76 3.66
CA ASN A 174 1.35 8.40 4.14
C ASN A 174 0.00 7.75 3.80
N PRO A 175 -0.06 6.43 3.61
CA PRO A 175 -1.31 5.73 3.35
C PRO A 175 -2.30 5.86 4.52
N GLY A 176 -3.59 6.00 4.18
CA GLY A 176 -4.68 6.10 5.12
C GLY A 176 -5.53 4.83 5.21
N PHE A 177 -6.11 4.61 6.38
CA PHE A 177 -6.96 3.46 6.67
C PHE A 177 -8.23 3.89 7.39
N ASP A 178 -9.32 3.16 7.17
CA ASP A 178 -10.54 3.30 7.96
C ASP A 178 -10.33 2.59 9.31
N PRO A 179 -10.42 3.29 10.44
CA PRO A 179 -10.28 2.66 11.77
C PRO A 179 -11.26 1.52 12.02
N ASN A 180 -12.44 1.56 11.37
CA ASN A 180 -13.48 0.53 11.51
C ASN A 180 -13.10 -0.81 10.85
N ASP A 181 -12.09 -0.84 9.99
CA ASP A 181 -11.56 -2.08 9.41
C ASP A 181 -10.66 -2.86 10.39
N PHE A 182 -10.43 -2.35 11.62
CA PHE A 182 -9.53 -2.93 12.63
C PHE A 182 -10.22 -3.15 13.98
N LEU A 183 -9.72 -4.16 14.71
CA LEU A 183 -10.15 -4.44 16.06
C LEU A 183 -9.02 -4.09 17.03
N TYR A 184 -9.21 -3.05 17.83
CA TYR A 184 -8.28 -2.71 18.90
C TYR A 184 -8.41 -3.69 20.08
N LYS A 185 -7.27 -4.20 20.56
CA LYS A 185 -7.16 -4.93 21.83
C LYS A 185 -5.96 -4.45 22.62
N LYS A 186 -6.16 -4.25 23.92
CA LYS A 186 -5.07 -3.92 24.85
C LYS A 186 -4.31 -5.18 25.25
N ASP A 187 -5.04 -6.24 25.60
CA ASP A 187 -4.45 -7.49 26.03
C ASP A 187 -4.08 -8.34 24.82
N LYS A 188 -2.82 -8.73 24.76
CA LYS A 188 -2.24 -9.47 23.64
C LYS A 188 -1.99 -10.94 23.99
N SER A 189 -2.06 -11.81 23.01
CA SER A 189 -1.65 -13.20 23.14
C SER A 189 -0.13 -13.32 23.31
N LYS A 190 0.37 -14.57 23.43
CA LYS A 190 1.83 -14.84 23.43
C LYS A 190 2.39 -15.16 22.04
N ILE A 191 1.56 -15.09 21.00
CA ILE A 191 1.88 -15.49 19.63
C ILE A 191 2.27 -14.24 18.82
N ALA A 192 3.42 -14.27 18.17
CA ALA A 192 3.82 -13.24 17.23
C ALA A 192 3.17 -13.46 15.86
N LEU A 193 3.18 -12.43 15.02
CA LEU A 193 2.65 -12.49 13.66
C LEU A 193 3.71 -11.99 12.65
N PHE A 194 3.88 -12.72 11.55
CA PHE A 194 4.48 -12.22 10.31
C PHE A 194 3.36 -12.13 9.26
N LEU A 195 3.15 -10.97 8.67
CA LEU A 195 2.05 -10.72 7.74
C LEU A 195 2.57 -10.17 6.41
N GLY A 196 2.45 -10.97 5.36
CA GLY A 196 2.88 -10.63 4.01
C GLY A 196 3.50 -11.80 3.24
N ARG A 197 4.06 -11.53 2.07
CA ARG A 197 4.76 -12.55 1.28
C ARG A 197 5.98 -13.08 2.05
N ILE A 198 6.09 -14.39 2.17
CA ILE A 198 7.19 -15.06 2.88
C ILE A 198 8.36 -15.20 1.89
N THR A 199 9.19 -14.16 1.84
CA THR A 199 10.36 -14.03 0.94
C THR A 199 11.60 -13.60 1.72
N GLU A 200 12.78 -13.82 1.14
CA GLU A 200 14.05 -13.33 1.71
C GLU A 200 14.02 -11.81 1.89
N ALA A 201 13.59 -11.06 0.88
CA ALA A 201 13.53 -9.60 0.93
C ALA A 201 12.67 -9.07 2.08
N LYS A 202 11.60 -9.79 2.48
CA LYS A 202 10.78 -9.44 3.65
C LYS A 202 11.37 -9.91 4.98
N GLY A 203 12.56 -10.53 4.97
CA GLY A 203 13.23 -11.05 6.16
C GLY A 203 12.58 -12.29 6.77
N ALA A 204 11.73 -13.01 6.01
CA ALA A 204 10.95 -14.12 6.55
C ALA A 204 11.83 -15.28 7.04
N LYS A 205 12.94 -15.58 6.35
CA LYS A 205 13.90 -16.60 6.79
C LYS A 205 14.57 -16.20 8.11
N LEU A 206 14.96 -14.93 8.24
CA LEU A 206 15.55 -14.39 9.48
C LEU A 206 14.57 -14.53 10.64
N VAL A 207 13.30 -14.13 10.44
CA VAL A 207 12.24 -14.29 11.46
C VAL A 207 12.07 -15.74 11.86
N TYR A 208 12.03 -16.65 10.88
CA TYR A 208 11.88 -18.09 11.10
C TYR A 208 13.01 -18.64 11.97
N ASP A 209 14.27 -18.29 11.67
CA ASP A 209 15.43 -18.77 12.40
C ASP A 209 15.47 -18.23 13.84
N ILE A 210 15.24 -16.92 14.01
CA ILE A 210 15.21 -16.27 15.33
C ILE A 210 14.10 -16.86 16.21
N CYS A 211 12.88 -17.03 15.68
CA CYS A 211 11.74 -17.55 16.44
C CYS A 211 11.96 -19.01 16.86
N ASN A 212 12.53 -19.85 15.99
CA ASN A 212 12.90 -21.23 16.36
C ASN A 212 13.98 -21.25 17.46
N HIS A 213 15.01 -20.42 17.32
CA HIS A 213 16.11 -20.34 18.31
C HIS A 213 15.59 -19.90 19.70
N LEU A 214 14.73 -18.85 19.73
CA LEU A 214 14.16 -18.30 20.97
C LEU A 214 12.95 -19.08 21.50
N LYS A 215 12.48 -20.09 20.77
CA LYS A 215 11.22 -20.81 21.06
C LYS A 215 10.01 -19.87 21.15
N GLN A 216 9.99 -18.79 20.34
CA GLN A 216 8.88 -17.85 20.23
C GLN A 216 7.85 -18.41 19.24
N ASN A 217 6.60 -18.58 19.70
CA ASN A 217 5.51 -18.96 18.80
C ASN A 217 5.19 -17.82 17.83
N ILE A 218 5.12 -18.12 16.54
CA ILE A 218 4.81 -17.17 15.48
C ILE A 218 3.94 -17.81 14.41
N ILE A 219 2.97 -17.02 13.92
CA ILE A 219 2.16 -17.36 12.74
C ILE A 219 2.69 -16.56 11.55
N PHE A 220 2.95 -17.27 10.45
CA PHE A 220 3.26 -16.67 9.15
C PHE A 220 1.99 -16.68 8.28
N ALA A 221 1.46 -15.51 7.97
CA ALA A 221 0.27 -15.34 7.14
C ALA A 221 0.62 -14.68 5.81
N GLY A 222 0.45 -15.41 4.73
CA GLY A 222 0.74 -15.00 3.35
C GLY A 222 1.34 -16.12 2.50
N PRO A 223 1.60 -15.85 1.20
CA PRO A 223 2.19 -16.84 0.30
C PRO A 223 3.59 -17.23 0.74
N ASN A 224 3.82 -18.53 0.90
CA ASN A 224 5.11 -19.08 1.32
C ASN A 224 6.00 -19.38 0.11
N ILE A 225 6.64 -18.36 -0.44
CA ILE A 225 7.51 -18.47 -1.63
C ILE A 225 8.81 -19.22 -1.30
N LEU A 226 9.29 -19.13 -0.06
CA LEU A 226 10.51 -19.83 0.39
C LEU A 226 10.28 -21.32 0.68
N ASN A 227 9.03 -21.80 0.63
CA ASN A 227 8.67 -23.18 0.97
C ASN A 227 9.19 -23.64 2.35
N LEU A 228 9.26 -22.72 3.32
CA LEU A 228 9.62 -23.04 4.70
C LEU A 228 8.59 -23.99 5.31
N LYS A 229 9.03 -24.85 6.21
CA LYS A 229 8.17 -25.88 6.82
C LYS A 229 7.72 -25.47 8.21
N ASP A 230 6.55 -25.93 8.60
CA ASP A 230 6.08 -25.81 9.98
C ASP A 230 7.08 -26.43 10.95
N THR A 231 7.23 -25.78 12.09
CA THR A 231 7.99 -26.31 13.23
C THR A 231 7.12 -26.26 14.48
N LYS A 232 7.66 -26.63 15.62
CA LYS A 232 6.95 -26.47 16.90
C LYS A 232 6.58 -25.01 17.18
N TYR A 233 7.36 -24.04 16.67
CA TYR A 233 7.23 -22.62 17.00
C TYR A 233 6.75 -21.75 15.82
N CYS A 234 6.94 -22.20 14.59
CA CYS A 234 6.60 -21.47 13.37
C CYS A 234 5.49 -22.20 12.63
N GLN A 235 4.35 -21.53 12.42
CA GLN A 235 3.20 -22.08 11.70
C GLN A 235 2.88 -21.24 10.47
N PHE A 236 2.71 -21.88 9.31
CA PHE A 236 2.35 -21.23 8.04
C PHE A 236 0.87 -21.48 7.72
N ILE A 237 0.09 -20.41 7.57
CA ILE A 237 -1.36 -20.52 7.36
C ILE A 237 -1.84 -20.06 5.98
N GLY A 238 -0.88 -19.68 5.09
CA GLY A 238 -1.21 -19.22 3.74
C GLY A 238 -1.95 -17.88 3.72
N PHE A 239 -2.70 -17.66 2.64
CA PHE A 239 -3.55 -16.48 2.51
C PHE A 239 -4.67 -16.47 3.54
N ILE A 240 -4.99 -15.26 4.02
CA ILE A 240 -6.06 -15.03 4.97
C ILE A 240 -7.01 -13.96 4.45
N ASP A 241 -8.31 -14.09 4.76
CA ASP A 241 -9.32 -13.09 4.48
C ASP A 241 -9.20 -11.86 5.41
N PRO A 242 -9.86 -10.74 5.10
CA PRO A 242 -9.79 -9.52 5.90
C PRO A 242 -10.24 -9.71 7.35
N ILE A 243 -11.23 -10.55 7.61
CA ILE A 243 -11.75 -10.79 8.97
C ILE A 243 -10.69 -11.52 9.81
N LYS A 244 -10.12 -12.59 9.26
CA LYS A 244 -9.04 -13.34 9.92
C LYS A 244 -7.81 -12.47 10.13
N ARG A 245 -7.49 -11.58 9.15
CA ARG A 245 -6.40 -10.61 9.28
C ARG A 245 -6.62 -9.65 10.44
N MET A 246 -7.83 -9.08 10.56
CA MET A 246 -8.22 -8.21 11.65
C MET A 246 -8.04 -8.89 13.03
N TYR A 247 -8.51 -10.13 13.17
CA TYR A 247 -8.35 -10.89 14.40
C TYR A 247 -6.88 -11.20 14.72
N LEU A 248 -6.10 -11.67 13.77
CA LEU A 248 -4.69 -11.98 14.00
C LEU A 248 -3.90 -10.75 14.40
N LEU A 249 -4.14 -9.60 13.77
CA LEU A 249 -3.52 -8.34 14.14
C LEU A 249 -3.92 -7.91 15.55
N SER A 250 -5.20 -8.06 15.94
CA SER A 250 -5.67 -7.66 17.27
C SER A 250 -5.13 -8.55 18.40
N GLU A 251 -4.88 -9.83 18.13
CA GLU A 251 -4.42 -10.82 19.10
C GLU A 251 -2.88 -10.88 19.22
N ALA A 252 -2.15 -10.53 18.17
CA ALA A 252 -0.71 -10.75 18.12
C ALA A 252 0.05 -10.04 19.25
N LYS A 253 1.02 -10.72 19.87
CA LYS A 253 1.95 -10.15 20.83
C LYS A 253 2.71 -8.97 20.21
N PHE A 254 3.17 -9.16 18.97
CA PHE A 254 3.79 -8.16 18.12
C PHE A 254 3.72 -8.61 16.65
N LEU A 255 3.81 -7.66 15.72
CA LEU A 255 4.06 -7.92 14.31
C LEU A 255 5.58 -7.87 14.07
N PHE A 256 6.16 -8.90 13.47
CA PHE A 256 7.57 -8.93 13.10
C PHE A 256 7.71 -8.69 11.60
N ALA A 257 8.26 -7.54 11.23
CA ALA A 257 8.35 -7.08 9.84
C ALA A 257 9.76 -6.54 9.49
N PRO A 258 10.83 -7.35 9.57
CA PRO A 258 12.21 -6.91 9.36
C PRO A 258 12.59 -6.97 7.88
N SER A 259 11.96 -6.17 7.01
CA SER A 259 12.32 -6.14 5.59
C SER A 259 13.80 -5.84 5.39
N LEU A 260 14.46 -6.61 4.51
CA LEU A 260 15.90 -6.50 4.18
C LEU A 260 16.18 -5.58 3.00
N PHE A 261 15.17 -4.90 2.48
CA PHE A 261 15.27 -3.86 1.46
C PHE A 261 14.68 -2.55 2.00
N ILE A 262 14.96 -1.44 1.32
CA ILE A 262 14.36 -0.14 1.66
C ILE A 262 12.85 -0.22 1.37
N GLU A 263 12.09 -0.49 2.42
CA GLU A 263 10.62 -0.61 2.36
C GLU A 263 10.02 0.78 2.12
N PRO A 264 9.20 0.98 1.07
CA PRO A 264 8.54 2.27 0.83
C PRO A 264 7.65 2.71 1.97
N CYS A 265 6.73 1.84 2.34
CA CYS A 265 5.83 1.98 3.48
C CYS A 265 5.17 0.62 3.74
N ASN A 266 5.50 -0.03 4.80
CA ASN A 266 4.91 -1.33 5.12
C ASN A 266 3.51 -1.12 5.74
N TRP A 267 2.45 -1.34 4.94
CA TRP A 267 1.07 -1.15 5.38
C TRP A 267 0.69 -2.01 6.59
N SER A 268 1.19 -3.25 6.66
CA SER A 268 0.86 -4.14 7.78
C SER A 268 1.37 -3.62 9.12
N VAL A 269 2.43 -2.80 9.14
CA VAL A 269 2.92 -2.12 10.34
C VAL A 269 1.94 -1.06 10.84
N ILE A 270 1.35 -0.29 9.93
CA ILE A 270 0.32 0.70 10.26
C ILE A 270 -0.97 0.01 10.73
N GLU A 271 -1.38 -1.06 10.03
CA GLU A 271 -2.55 -1.86 10.38
C GLU A 271 -2.42 -2.52 11.77
N ALA A 272 -1.21 -3.00 12.11
CA ALA A 272 -0.91 -3.51 13.45
C ALA A 272 -1.10 -2.43 14.52
N GLN A 273 -0.69 -1.20 14.25
CA GLN A 273 -0.88 -0.09 15.18
C GLN A 273 -2.36 0.23 15.42
N PHE A 274 -3.23 0.22 14.39
CA PHE A 274 -4.68 0.35 14.59
C PHE A 274 -5.26 -0.73 15.50
N SER A 275 -4.66 -1.91 15.50
CA SER A 275 -5.06 -3.01 16.37
C SER A 275 -4.42 -2.95 17.78
N GLY A 276 -3.61 -1.94 18.07
CA GLY A 276 -2.83 -1.83 19.29
C GLY A 276 -1.66 -2.81 19.34
N THR A 277 -1.21 -3.35 18.21
CA THR A 277 -0.14 -4.34 18.16
C THR A 277 1.17 -3.66 17.86
N PRO A 278 2.17 -3.74 18.79
CA PRO A 278 3.50 -3.20 18.58
C PRO A 278 4.24 -3.94 17.47
N THR A 279 5.25 -3.29 16.89
CA THR A 279 5.98 -3.87 15.75
C THR A 279 7.48 -3.98 16.06
N ILE A 280 8.12 -5.02 15.52
CA ILE A 280 9.58 -5.15 15.46
C ILE A 280 9.98 -5.07 14.00
N THR A 281 10.85 -4.11 13.65
CA THR A 281 11.25 -3.83 12.26
C THR A 281 12.75 -3.60 12.16
N THR A 282 13.27 -3.51 10.94
CA THR A 282 14.57 -2.90 10.69
C THR A 282 14.50 -1.38 10.86
N ASN A 283 15.67 -0.73 11.09
CA ASN A 283 15.75 0.72 11.38
C ASN A 283 16.00 1.59 10.15
N TYR A 284 15.41 1.23 8.98
CA TYR A 284 15.57 1.99 7.75
C TYR A 284 14.31 1.92 6.87
N GLY A 285 14.32 2.69 5.79
CA GLY A 285 13.16 2.80 4.90
C GLY A 285 11.96 3.46 5.58
N GLY A 286 10.76 3.18 5.10
CA GLY A 286 9.52 3.75 5.62
C GLY A 286 9.24 3.44 7.10
N PHE A 287 9.93 2.46 7.69
CA PHE A 287 9.79 2.17 9.13
C PHE A 287 10.28 3.33 10.00
N SER A 288 11.29 4.09 9.55
CA SER A 288 11.77 5.28 10.27
C SER A 288 10.70 6.36 10.45
N GLU A 289 9.67 6.36 9.62
CA GLU A 289 8.57 7.33 9.62
C GLU A 289 7.28 6.76 10.22
N THR A 290 7.06 5.45 10.10
CA THR A 290 5.81 4.80 10.52
C THR A 290 5.88 4.16 11.90
N VAL A 291 7.08 3.84 12.40
CA VAL A 291 7.29 3.26 13.74
C VAL A 291 7.99 4.27 14.63
N LEU A 292 7.32 4.71 15.69
CA LEU A 292 7.93 5.54 16.73
C LEU A 292 8.73 4.63 17.68
N GLN A 293 10.05 4.84 17.71
CA GLN A 293 10.96 4.04 18.55
C GLN A 293 10.55 4.09 20.01
N SER A 294 10.39 2.92 20.62
CA SER A 294 9.98 2.71 22.02
C SER A 294 8.58 3.22 22.37
N GLU A 295 7.77 3.65 21.40
CA GLU A 295 6.38 4.06 21.61
C GLU A 295 5.39 3.14 20.88
N THR A 296 5.63 2.85 19.58
CA THR A 296 4.75 2.00 18.77
C THR A 296 5.42 0.71 18.30
N GLY A 297 6.71 0.58 18.55
CA GLY A 297 7.50 -0.58 18.18
C GLY A 297 8.98 -0.38 18.48
N LEU A 298 9.78 -1.37 18.07
CA LEU A 298 11.22 -1.35 18.19
C LEU A 298 11.84 -1.52 16.79
N ARG A 299 12.54 -0.50 16.35
CA ARG A 299 13.35 -0.52 15.13
C ARG A 299 14.75 -1.00 15.48
N CYS A 300 15.24 -2.02 14.81
CA CYS A 300 16.43 -2.77 15.12
C CYS A 300 17.51 -2.57 14.04
N ASP A 301 18.75 -2.35 14.47
CA ASP A 301 19.90 -2.23 13.58
C ASP A 301 20.58 -3.58 13.31
N GLY A 302 20.31 -4.58 14.18
CA GLY A 302 20.89 -5.90 14.04
C GLY A 302 20.09 -7.01 14.72
N ILE A 303 20.58 -8.25 14.56
CA ILE A 303 19.92 -9.45 15.10
C ILE A 303 19.82 -9.40 16.62
N ASN A 304 20.84 -8.90 17.32
CA ASN A 304 20.83 -8.82 18.79
C ASN A 304 19.74 -7.86 19.28
N ASP A 305 19.48 -6.76 18.57
CA ASP A 305 18.39 -5.85 18.90
C ASP A 305 17.04 -6.52 18.69
N MET A 306 16.89 -7.33 17.62
CA MET A 306 15.67 -8.10 17.37
C MET A 306 15.42 -9.13 18.47
N ILE A 307 16.45 -9.82 18.93
CA ILE A 307 16.36 -10.77 20.04
C ILE A 307 15.93 -10.05 21.33
N TYR A 308 16.57 -8.92 21.64
CA TYR A 308 16.20 -8.07 22.78
C TYR A 308 14.74 -7.59 22.67
N ALA A 309 14.34 -7.13 21.48
CA ALA A 309 13.00 -6.67 21.22
C ALA A 309 11.94 -7.76 21.48
N ILE A 310 12.14 -8.97 20.96
CA ILE A 310 11.22 -10.11 21.14
C ILE A 310 11.02 -10.44 22.63
N GLN A 311 12.09 -10.35 23.43
CA GLN A 311 12.08 -10.69 24.85
C GLN A 311 11.46 -9.61 25.74
N ASN A 312 11.39 -8.35 25.26
CA ASN A 312 11.04 -7.23 26.12
C ASN A 312 9.88 -6.35 25.59
N ILE A 313 9.39 -6.56 24.37
CA ILE A 313 8.43 -5.65 23.71
C ILE A 313 7.14 -5.45 24.50
N ASP A 314 6.65 -6.48 25.17
CA ASP A 314 5.46 -6.45 26.02
C ASP A 314 5.63 -5.62 27.31
N LYS A 315 6.88 -5.37 27.73
CA LYS A 315 7.20 -4.49 28.84
C LYS A 315 7.49 -3.05 28.40
N LEU A 316 7.98 -2.89 27.18
CA LEU A 316 8.47 -1.61 26.67
C LEU A 316 7.38 -0.81 25.96
N ILE A 317 6.44 -1.49 25.30
CA ILE A 317 5.45 -0.84 24.45
C ILE A 317 4.04 -1.00 25.02
N ASN A 318 3.37 0.13 25.24
CA ASN A 318 1.94 0.12 25.57
C ASN A 318 1.10 0.02 24.27
N PRO A 319 0.25 -1.01 24.11
CA PRO A 319 -0.67 -1.14 22.96
C PRO A 319 -1.52 0.10 22.67
N GLU A 320 -1.88 0.86 23.68
CA GLU A 320 -2.63 2.10 23.52
C GLU A 320 -1.86 3.18 22.75
N ASN A 321 -0.53 3.25 22.91
CA ASN A 321 0.29 4.19 22.16
C ASN A 321 0.27 3.87 20.65
N CYS A 322 0.31 2.58 20.30
CA CYS A 322 0.18 2.14 18.91
C CYS A 322 -1.14 2.64 18.31
N TYR A 323 -2.25 2.38 18.99
CA TYR A 323 -3.58 2.79 18.52
C TYR A 323 -3.71 4.32 18.41
N LYS A 324 -3.29 5.06 19.43
CA LYS A 324 -3.31 6.52 19.43
C LYS A 324 -2.50 7.12 18.28
N ASN A 325 -1.30 6.57 18.01
CA ASN A 325 -0.48 7.00 16.89
C ASN A 325 -1.18 6.75 15.55
N ALA A 326 -1.76 5.56 15.37
CA ALA A 326 -2.49 5.22 14.14
C ALA A 326 -3.67 6.18 13.88
N ILE A 327 -4.52 6.39 14.89
CA ILE A 327 -5.65 7.33 14.80
C ILE A 327 -5.19 8.76 14.56
N SER A 328 -4.08 9.18 15.18
CA SER A 328 -3.59 10.56 15.04
C SER A 328 -2.95 10.86 13.68
N LYS A 329 -2.45 9.82 12.94
CA LYS A 329 -1.62 10.07 11.74
C LYS A 329 -2.12 9.38 10.48
N PHE A 330 -2.73 8.17 10.59
CA PHE A 330 -2.90 7.28 9.47
C PHE A 330 -4.36 6.98 9.13
N THR A 331 -5.31 7.81 9.56
CA THR A 331 -6.71 7.65 9.12
C THR A 331 -6.87 8.08 7.66
N LEU A 332 -7.84 7.47 6.97
CA LEU A 332 -8.18 7.83 5.61
C LEU A 332 -8.60 9.30 5.48
N GLU A 333 -9.34 9.82 6.48
CA GLU A 333 -9.71 11.21 6.59
C GLU A 333 -8.48 12.13 6.50
N LYS A 334 -7.46 11.88 7.34
CA LYS A 334 -6.22 12.68 7.37
C LYS A 334 -5.40 12.58 6.09
N GLN A 335 -5.38 11.41 5.47
CA GLN A 335 -4.76 11.24 4.18
C GLN A 335 -5.45 12.14 3.13
N CYS A 336 -6.77 12.11 3.09
CA CYS A 336 -7.55 12.89 2.14
C CYS A 336 -7.51 14.39 2.41
N ASP A 337 -7.42 14.83 3.68
CA ASP A 337 -7.18 16.24 4.02
C ASP A 337 -5.87 16.75 3.40
N LYS A 338 -4.79 15.94 3.46
CA LYS A 338 -3.51 16.28 2.83
C LYS A 338 -3.62 16.31 1.31
N TYR A 339 -4.33 15.36 0.70
CA TYR A 339 -4.59 15.38 -0.74
C TYR A 339 -5.33 16.63 -1.16
N GLU A 340 -6.41 17.00 -0.46
CA GLU A 340 -7.16 18.22 -0.76
C GLU A 340 -6.30 19.48 -0.62
N TYR A 341 -5.48 19.57 0.43
CA TYR A 341 -4.57 20.70 0.63
C TYR A 341 -3.59 20.84 -0.54
N ILE A 342 -2.93 19.75 -0.94
CA ILE A 342 -1.96 19.75 -2.05
C ILE A 342 -2.67 20.08 -3.37
N PHE A 343 -3.79 19.42 -3.69
CA PHE A 343 -4.48 19.66 -4.95
C PHE A 343 -5.04 21.09 -5.05
N LYS A 344 -5.50 21.65 -3.94
CA LYS A 344 -5.88 23.08 -3.90
C LYS A 344 -4.71 24.01 -4.20
N SER A 345 -3.51 23.72 -3.67
CA SER A 345 -2.33 24.56 -3.93
C SER A 345 -1.84 24.48 -5.38
N LEU A 346 -2.08 23.37 -6.08
CA LEU A 346 -1.66 23.20 -7.48
C LEU A 346 -2.57 23.93 -8.50
N ILE A 347 -3.76 24.37 -8.11
CA ILE A 347 -4.72 25.06 -9.00
C ILE A 347 -4.87 26.55 -8.68
N LEU A 348 -4.19 27.06 -7.65
CA LEU A 348 -4.13 28.48 -7.31
C LEU A 348 -3.21 29.21 -8.27
#